data_810c5d64aee7e634fd1f8267986750ac
#
_entry.id   810c5d64aee7e634fd1f8267986750ac
#
_cell.length_a   1.000
_cell.length_b   1.000
_cell.length_c   1.000
_cell.angle_alpha   90.00
_cell.angle_beta   90.00
_cell.angle_gamma   90.00
#
_symmetry.space_group_name_H-M   'P 1'
#
loop_
_entity.id
_entity.type
_entity.pdbx_description
1 polymer ?
#
loop_
_entity_poly.entity_id
_entity_poly.type
_entity_poly.pdbx_seq_one_letter_code
_entity_poly.pdbx_strand_id
1 'polypeptide(L)'
;MEATETQKPWFYESGGQRKGGFSEQEMISLITSGEITRGAVVWRNGLSDWTKLETTELAAHLDKTAPPPLSGEHVNNTVVWVLAFAPLIGLIFESIVAGMVYNGSEYRIEQALSSAEFWYITLALNLALSFWDEKRLEQSGIDTSKFKGMTWLIPVYLYQRAKALKHNPAYFIVWLVCFALMLTV
;
A
#
# COMPACT_ATOMS: atom_id res chain seq x y z
N MET A 1 -18.55 42.26 -25.32
CA MET A 1 -18.93 40.83 -25.42
C MET A 1 -17.63 40.05 -25.24
N GLU A 2 -17.32 39.70 -24.00
CA GLU A 2 -16.20 38.82 -23.70
C GLU A 2 -16.60 37.39 -24.08
N ALA A 3 -15.80 36.81 -24.96
CA ALA A 3 -15.96 35.42 -25.33
C ALA A 3 -15.70 34.57 -24.08
N THR A 4 -16.74 33.96 -23.55
CA THR A 4 -16.65 32.94 -22.52
C THR A 4 -15.82 31.78 -23.12
N GLU A 5 -14.52 31.76 -22.88
CA GLU A 5 -13.71 30.55 -23.13
C GLU A 5 -14.43 29.41 -22.46
N THR A 6 -14.86 28.45 -23.25
CA THR A 6 -15.47 27.22 -22.77
C THR A 6 -14.38 26.44 -22.03
N GLN A 7 -14.22 26.75 -20.75
CA GLN A 7 -13.21 26.09 -19.91
C GLN A 7 -13.56 24.61 -19.87
N LYS A 8 -12.71 23.81 -20.49
CA LYS A 8 -12.85 22.35 -20.49
C LYS A 8 -12.67 21.85 -19.05
N PRO A 9 -13.67 21.15 -18.48
CA PRO A 9 -13.61 20.73 -17.09
C PRO A 9 -12.47 19.75 -16.85
N TRP A 10 -11.83 19.94 -15.70
CA TRP A 10 -10.80 19.06 -15.18
C TRP A 10 -11.40 17.96 -14.30
N PHE A 11 -10.73 16.84 -14.29
CA PHE A 11 -11.01 15.70 -13.44
C PHE A 11 -9.72 15.24 -12.80
N TYR A 12 -9.79 14.72 -11.56
CA TYR A 12 -8.67 14.05 -10.91
C TYR A 12 -9.09 12.71 -10.29
N GLU A 13 -8.14 11.83 -10.11
CA GLU A 13 -8.36 10.55 -9.47
C GLU A 13 -8.06 10.68 -7.97
N SER A 14 -8.96 10.14 -7.12
CA SER A 14 -8.78 10.07 -5.67
C SER A 14 -9.42 8.81 -5.14
N GLY A 15 -8.60 7.92 -4.56
CA GLY A 15 -9.06 6.67 -3.96
C GLY A 15 -9.73 5.70 -4.94
N GLY A 16 -9.25 5.65 -6.20
CA GLY A 16 -9.84 4.83 -7.26
C GLY A 16 -11.12 5.40 -7.87
N GLN A 17 -11.49 6.62 -7.50
CA GLN A 17 -12.69 7.29 -8.01
C GLN A 17 -12.32 8.55 -8.79
N ARG A 18 -13.06 8.77 -9.88
CA ARG A 18 -12.97 10.01 -10.64
C ARG A 18 -13.75 11.10 -9.93
N LYS A 19 -13.08 12.19 -9.54
CA LYS A 19 -13.68 13.44 -9.09
C LYS A 19 -13.51 14.48 -10.19
N GLY A 20 -14.51 15.33 -10.44
CA GLY A 20 -14.33 16.27 -11.54
C GLY A 20 -15.52 17.16 -11.87
N GLY A 21 -15.33 17.86 -12.98
CA GLY A 21 -16.16 18.98 -13.36
C GLY A 21 -15.61 20.31 -12.88
N PHE A 22 -14.34 20.33 -12.46
CA PHE A 22 -13.66 21.50 -11.90
C PHE A 22 -13.15 22.41 -13.00
N SER A 23 -13.28 23.71 -12.79
CA SER A 23 -12.56 24.73 -13.56
C SER A 23 -11.06 24.68 -13.24
N GLU A 24 -10.24 25.32 -14.07
CA GLU A 24 -8.80 25.43 -13.80
C GLU A 24 -8.51 26.13 -12.46
N GLN A 25 -9.28 27.18 -12.13
CA GLN A 25 -9.15 27.91 -10.87
C GLN A 25 -9.48 27.05 -9.64
N GLU A 26 -10.51 26.22 -9.72
CA GLU A 26 -10.84 25.26 -8.67
C GLU A 26 -9.74 24.21 -8.51
N MET A 27 -9.16 23.71 -9.60
CA MET A 27 -8.01 22.81 -9.54
C MET A 27 -6.80 23.47 -8.87
N ILE A 28 -6.51 24.74 -9.20
CA ILE A 28 -5.45 25.52 -8.55
C ILE A 28 -5.71 25.66 -7.04
N SER A 29 -6.96 25.91 -6.66
CA SER A 29 -7.36 25.97 -5.25
C SER A 29 -7.15 24.64 -4.53
N LEU A 30 -7.52 23.52 -5.15
CA LEU A 30 -7.30 22.17 -4.61
C LEU A 30 -5.81 21.81 -4.49
N ILE A 31 -4.98 22.27 -5.42
CA ILE A 31 -3.53 22.12 -5.36
C ILE A 31 -2.96 22.98 -4.21
N THR A 32 -3.36 24.23 -4.11
CA THR A 32 -2.87 25.16 -3.09
C THR A 32 -3.30 24.75 -1.67
N SER A 33 -4.47 24.14 -1.52
CA SER A 33 -4.94 23.60 -0.23
C SER A 33 -4.25 22.28 0.15
N GLY A 34 -3.50 21.66 -0.76
CA GLY A 34 -2.84 20.38 -0.55
C GLY A 34 -3.76 19.16 -0.71
N GLU A 35 -5.00 19.34 -1.18
CA GLU A 35 -5.90 18.21 -1.46
C GLU A 35 -5.42 17.42 -2.68
N ILE A 36 -4.86 18.11 -3.68
CA ILE A 36 -4.22 17.49 -4.85
C ILE A 36 -2.72 17.80 -4.78
N THR A 37 -1.90 16.76 -4.76
CA THR A 37 -0.45 16.86 -4.62
C THR A 37 0.28 16.26 -5.83
N ARG A 38 1.61 16.28 -5.81
CA ARG A 38 2.45 15.60 -6.81
C ARG A 38 2.10 14.13 -6.90
N GLY A 39 2.11 13.60 -8.12
CA GLY A 39 1.74 12.21 -8.40
C GLY A 39 0.25 12.00 -8.65
N ALA A 40 -0.61 12.97 -8.32
CA ALA A 40 -2.03 12.91 -8.65
C ALA A 40 -2.22 12.78 -10.16
N VAL A 41 -3.20 11.99 -10.57
CA VAL A 41 -3.53 11.75 -11.97
C VAL A 41 -4.74 12.60 -12.34
N VAL A 42 -4.59 13.39 -13.38
CA VAL A 42 -5.61 14.33 -13.86
C VAL A 42 -5.97 14.09 -15.31
N TRP A 43 -7.17 14.52 -15.68
CA TRP A 43 -7.63 14.47 -17.07
C TRP A 43 -8.51 15.67 -17.39
N ARG A 44 -8.40 16.14 -18.63
CA ARG A 44 -9.38 17.07 -19.25
C ARG A 44 -9.57 16.72 -20.71
N ASN A 45 -10.62 17.23 -21.30
CA ASN A 45 -10.84 17.07 -22.75
C ASN A 45 -9.68 17.68 -23.55
N GLY A 46 -9.05 16.84 -24.39
CA GLY A 46 -7.87 17.15 -25.18
C GLY A 46 -6.59 16.42 -24.74
N LEU A 47 -6.60 15.79 -23.57
CA LEU A 47 -5.57 14.82 -23.20
C LEU A 47 -5.97 13.43 -23.71
N SER A 48 -5.00 12.70 -24.26
CA SER A 48 -5.22 11.34 -24.81
C SER A 48 -5.53 10.30 -23.72
N ASP A 49 -5.04 10.52 -22.50
CA ASP A 49 -5.19 9.63 -21.36
C ASP A 49 -5.02 10.41 -20.06
N TRP A 50 -5.32 9.74 -18.94
CA TRP A 50 -5.02 10.23 -17.60
C TRP A 50 -3.52 10.48 -17.44
N THR A 51 -3.18 11.68 -17.02
CA THR A 51 -1.80 12.18 -17.01
C THR A 51 -1.43 12.68 -15.63
N LYS A 52 -0.17 12.55 -15.23
CA LYS A 52 0.30 13.09 -13.96
C LYS A 52 0.22 14.61 -13.95
N LEU A 53 -0.27 15.17 -12.83
CA LEU A 53 -0.44 16.62 -12.64
C LEU A 53 0.82 17.42 -13.00
N GLU A 54 1.99 16.91 -12.61
CA GLU A 54 3.28 17.56 -12.85
C GLU A 54 3.71 17.63 -14.32
N THR A 55 3.02 16.93 -15.22
CA THR A 55 3.28 16.98 -16.68
C THR A 55 2.27 17.85 -17.43
N THR A 56 1.37 18.53 -16.69
CA THR A 56 0.37 19.45 -17.22
C THR A 56 0.73 20.89 -16.91
N GLU A 57 -0.02 21.85 -17.48
CA GLU A 57 0.12 23.29 -17.17
C GLU A 57 -0.15 23.60 -15.67
N LEU A 58 -0.92 22.77 -14.97
CA LEU A 58 -1.16 22.90 -13.53
C LEU A 58 0.08 22.66 -12.68
N ALA A 59 1.15 22.09 -13.25
CA ALA A 59 2.43 21.88 -12.56
C ALA A 59 3.03 23.19 -12.01
N ALA A 60 2.74 24.33 -12.64
CA ALA A 60 3.21 25.65 -12.19
C ALA A 60 2.68 26.03 -10.80
N HIS A 61 1.55 25.49 -10.41
CA HIS A 61 0.85 25.75 -9.15
C HIS A 61 1.18 24.75 -8.05
N LEU A 62 1.89 23.66 -8.38
CA LEU A 62 2.40 22.74 -7.39
C LEU A 62 3.41 23.44 -6.48
N ASP A 63 3.24 23.26 -5.18
CA ASP A 63 4.19 23.80 -4.21
C ASP A 63 5.59 23.22 -4.50
N LYS A 64 6.50 24.11 -4.89
CA LYS A 64 7.90 23.74 -5.17
C LYS A 64 8.68 23.42 -3.91
N THR A 65 8.13 23.76 -2.75
CA THR A 65 8.74 23.46 -1.44
C THR A 65 8.36 22.08 -0.94
N ALA A 66 7.30 21.47 -1.48
CA ALA A 66 6.94 20.10 -1.12
C ALA A 66 8.06 19.14 -1.58
N PRO A 67 8.64 18.36 -0.68
CA PRO A 67 9.68 17.42 -1.04
C PRO A 67 9.13 16.41 -2.06
N PRO A 68 9.93 15.99 -3.06
CA PRO A 68 9.51 14.91 -3.95
C PRO A 68 9.27 13.62 -3.15
N PRO A 69 8.42 12.71 -3.65
CA PRO A 69 8.25 11.40 -3.05
C PRO A 69 9.60 10.74 -2.80
N LEU A 70 9.74 10.05 -1.67
CA LEU A 70 10.96 9.31 -1.39
C LEU A 70 11.24 8.30 -2.52
N SER A 71 12.48 8.23 -2.97
CA SER A 71 12.89 7.13 -3.87
C SER A 71 12.77 5.80 -3.11
N GLY A 72 12.53 4.70 -3.83
CA GLY A 72 12.43 3.38 -3.21
C GLY A 72 13.60 3.05 -2.28
N GLU A 73 14.82 3.52 -2.60
CA GLU A 73 16.03 3.33 -1.79
C GLU A 73 15.97 3.97 -0.39
N HIS A 74 15.20 5.04 -0.23
CA HIS A 74 15.05 5.76 1.03
C HIS A 74 13.82 5.32 1.84
N VAL A 75 13.05 4.37 1.33
CA VAL A 75 11.88 3.81 2.04
C VAL A 75 12.37 2.89 3.17
N ASN A 76 11.82 3.12 4.36
CA ASN A 76 12.10 2.24 5.50
C ASN A 76 11.43 0.88 5.30
N ASN A 77 12.24 -0.16 5.19
CA ASN A 77 11.80 -1.53 4.92
C ASN A 77 11.61 -2.39 6.19
N THR A 78 11.67 -1.82 7.40
CA THR A 78 11.56 -2.59 8.65
C THR A 78 10.26 -3.38 8.72
N VAL A 79 9.12 -2.75 8.44
CA VAL A 79 7.81 -3.40 8.55
C VAL A 79 7.67 -4.54 7.54
N VAL A 80 8.11 -4.36 6.30
CA VAL A 80 8.04 -5.42 5.28
C VAL A 80 8.96 -6.60 5.60
N TRP A 81 10.09 -6.38 6.27
CA TRP A 81 10.93 -7.47 6.76
C TRP A 81 10.28 -8.23 7.91
N VAL A 82 9.62 -7.53 8.85
CA VAL A 82 8.79 -8.21 9.88
C VAL A 82 7.67 -9.01 9.22
N LEU A 83 7.01 -8.45 8.20
CA LEU A 83 5.98 -9.15 7.42
C LEU A 83 6.56 -10.39 6.70
N ALA A 84 7.80 -10.33 6.22
CA ALA A 84 8.44 -11.49 5.59
C ALA A 84 8.60 -12.69 6.54
N PHE A 85 8.78 -12.44 7.84
CA PHE A 85 8.85 -13.48 8.87
C PHE A 85 7.51 -13.74 9.57
N ALA A 86 6.44 -13.02 9.19
CA ALA A 86 5.14 -13.12 9.87
C ALA A 86 4.55 -14.54 9.94
N PRO A 87 4.74 -15.45 8.95
CA PRO A 87 4.25 -16.83 9.10
C PRO A 87 4.87 -17.55 10.31
N LEU A 88 6.18 -17.42 10.54
CA LEU A 88 6.86 -18.03 11.68
C LEU A 88 6.55 -17.31 13.00
N ILE A 89 6.48 -15.98 12.98
CA ILE A 89 6.09 -15.18 14.14
C ILE A 89 4.66 -15.55 14.55
N GLY A 90 3.75 -15.70 13.59
CA GLY A 90 2.38 -16.12 13.83
C GLY A 90 2.30 -17.50 14.47
N LEU A 91 3.06 -18.48 13.99
CA LEU A 91 3.15 -19.82 14.58
C LEU A 91 3.61 -19.77 16.05
N ILE A 92 4.56 -18.90 16.39
CA ILE A 92 4.97 -18.69 17.79
C ILE A 92 3.80 -18.15 18.61
N PHE A 93 3.04 -17.18 18.12
CA PHE A 93 1.86 -16.67 18.82
C PHE A 93 0.76 -17.72 18.94
N GLU A 94 0.52 -18.53 17.92
CA GLU A 94 -0.41 -19.66 17.97
C GLU A 94 -0.01 -20.66 19.05
N SER A 95 1.29 -20.99 19.13
CA SER A 95 1.83 -21.88 20.16
C SER A 95 1.66 -21.31 21.58
N ILE A 96 1.88 -20.02 21.77
CA ILE A 96 1.67 -19.33 23.05
C ILE A 96 0.18 -19.37 23.44
N VAL A 97 -0.72 -19.07 22.51
CA VAL A 97 -2.16 -19.09 22.76
C VAL A 97 -2.64 -20.51 23.06
N ALA A 98 -2.20 -21.50 22.31
CA ALA A 98 -2.49 -22.91 22.57
C ALA A 98 -2.00 -23.32 23.97
N GLY A 99 -0.80 -22.90 24.35
CA GLY A 99 -0.25 -23.13 25.68
C GLY A 99 -1.12 -22.56 26.80
N MET A 100 -1.63 -21.36 26.61
CA MET A 100 -2.54 -20.72 27.57
C MET A 100 -3.91 -21.43 27.63
N VAL A 101 -4.49 -21.76 26.47
CA VAL A 101 -5.82 -22.41 26.38
C VAL A 101 -5.79 -23.81 26.94
N TYR A 102 -4.73 -24.58 26.69
CA TYR A 102 -4.62 -25.98 27.08
C TYR A 102 -3.78 -26.22 28.35
N ASN A 103 -3.52 -25.15 29.11
CA ASN A 103 -2.79 -25.23 30.40
C ASN A 103 -1.44 -25.96 30.30
N GLY A 104 -0.69 -25.75 29.18
CA GLY A 104 0.61 -26.34 28.97
C GLY A 104 0.62 -27.83 28.61
N SER A 105 -0.51 -28.43 28.27
CA SER A 105 -0.56 -29.83 27.80
C SER A 105 0.09 -29.98 26.42
N GLU A 106 1.30 -30.52 26.36
CA GLU A 106 2.08 -30.68 25.14
C GLU A 106 1.28 -31.39 24.03
N TYR A 107 0.62 -32.51 24.34
CA TYR A 107 -0.20 -33.25 23.39
C TYR A 107 -1.32 -32.41 22.77
N ARG A 108 -2.03 -31.60 23.60
CA ARG A 108 -3.10 -30.75 23.10
C ARG A 108 -2.59 -29.57 22.29
N ILE A 109 -1.44 -29.02 22.66
CA ILE A 109 -0.79 -27.93 21.91
C ILE A 109 -0.40 -28.45 20.53
N GLU A 110 0.28 -29.60 20.45
CA GLU A 110 0.65 -30.22 19.18
C GLU A 110 -0.56 -30.53 18.30
N GLN A 111 -1.64 -31.07 18.89
CA GLN A 111 -2.89 -31.33 18.19
C GLN A 111 -3.52 -30.02 17.66
N ALA A 112 -3.54 -28.96 18.44
CA ALA A 112 -4.10 -27.68 18.03
C ALA A 112 -3.29 -27.03 16.89
N LEU A 113 -1.96 -27.13 16.94
CA LEU A 113 -1.09 -26.62 15.86
C LEU A 113 -1.25 -27.46 14.58
N SER A 114 -1.25 -28.78 14.67
CA SER A 114 -1.40 -29.66 13.50
C SER A 114 -2.80 -29.57 12.87
N SER A 115 -3.84 -29.24 13.64
CA SER A 115 -5.19 -28.96 13.12
C SER A 115 -5.40 -27.50 12.68
N ALA A 116 -4.36 -26.66 12.80
CA ALA A 116 -4.41 -25.24 12.52
C ALA A 116 -5.56 -24.52 13.26
N GLU A 117 -5.84 -24.89 14.54
CA GLU A 117 -6.96 -24.35 15.29
C GLU A 117 -6.91 -22.83 15.46
N PHE A 118 -5.70 -22.26 15.58
CA PHE A 118 -5.46 -20.84 15.80
C PHE A 118 -4.96 -20.09 14.55
N TRP A 119 -5.11 -20.63 13.36
CA TRP A 119 -4.63 -20.07 12.08
C TRP A 119 -4.97 -18.59 11.85
N TYR A 120 -6.09 -18.13 12.41
CA TYR A 120 -6.54 -16.75 12.29
C TYR A 120 -5.59 -15.74 12.95
N ILE A 121 -4.74 -16.18 13.90
CA ILE A 121 -3.72 -15.33 14.55
C ILE A 121 -2.65 -14.95 13.52
N THR A 122 -2.10 -15.94 12.82
CA THR A 122 -1.13 -15.71 11.74
C THR A 122 -1.75 -14.88 10.62
N LEU A 123 -3.00 -15.16 10.24
CA LEU A 123 -3.69 -14.37 9.23
C LEU A 123 -3.85 -12.91 9.67
N ALA A 124 -4.33 -12.66 10.89
CA ALA A 124 -4.52 -11.32 11.42
C ALA A 124 -3.20 -10.54 11.49
N LEU A 125 -2.11 -11.17 11.93
CA LEU A 125 -0.78 -10.58 11.97
C LEU A 125 -0.31 -10.16 10.57
N ASN A 126 -0.43 -11.06 9.58
CA ASN A 126 -0.05 -10.78 8.21
C ASN A 126 -0.85 -9.61 7.64
N LEU A 127 -2.18 -9.59 7.83
CA LEU A 127 -3.03 -8.50 7.35
C LEU A 127 -2.68 -7.17 8.04
N ALA A 128 -2.52 -7.16 9.35
CA ALA A 128 -2.17 -5.96 10.11
C ALA A 128 -0.83 -5.35 9.62
N LEU A 129 0.19 -6.20 9.44
CA LEU A 129 1.50 -5.76 8.97
C LEU A 129 1.47 -5.26 7.53
N SER A 130 0.72 -5.90 6.63
CA SER A 130 0.61 -5.46 5.23
C SER A 130 -0.11 -4.12 5.12
N PHE A 131 -1.21 -3.90 5.86
CA PHE A 131 -1.89 -2.61 5.90
C PHE A 131 -1.01 -1.51 6.53
N TRP A 132 -0.26 -1.85 7.56
CA TRP A 132 0.66 -0.90 8.19
C TRP A 132 1.80 -0.49 7.24
N ASP A 133 2.39 -1.44 6.54
CA ASP A 133 3.45 -1.17 5.55
C ASP A 133 2.90 -0.29 4.41
N GLU A 134 1.73 -0.60 3.87
CA GLU A 134 1.09 0.19 2.83
C GLU A 134 0.85 1.63 3.29
N LYS A 135 0.28 1.83 4.48
CA LYS A 135 0.04 3.16 5.03
C LYS A 135 1.33 3.98 5.19
N ARG A 136 2.44 3.32 5.58
CA ARG A 136 3.76 3.97 5.67
C ARG A 136 4.30 4.37 4.30
N LEU A 137 4.07 3.55 3.27
CA LEU A 137 4.43 3.88 1.90
C LEU A 137 3.66 5.12 1.40
N GLU A 138 2.35 5.18 1.64
CA GLU A 138 1.54 6.36 1.32
C GLU A 138 2.08 7.62 2.03
N GLN A 139 2.41 7.53 3.31
CA GLN A 139 2.99 8.63 4.07
C GLN A 139 4.37 9.09 3.55
N SER A 140 5.08 8.18 2.88
CA SER A 140 6.35 8.48 2.21
C SER A 140 6.16 9.08 0.80
N GLY A 141 4.92 9.33 0.38
CA GLY A 141 4.58 9.88 -0.93
C GLY A 141 4.66 8.86 -2.07
N ILE A 142 4.77 7.57 -1.77
CA ILE A 142 4.80 6.50 -2.78
C ILE A 142 3.39 6.24 -3.28
N ASP A 143 3.23 6.21 -4.60
CA ASP A 143 1.97 5.81 -5.24
C ASP A 143 1.71 4.31 -5.01
N THR A 144 0.82 4.00 -4.07
CA THR A 144 0.42 2.63 -3.74
C THR A 144 -0.77 2.14 -4.57
N SER A 145 -1.37 2.96 -5.41
CA SER A 145 -2.61 2.68 -6.17
C SER A 145 -2.57 1.33 -6.92
N LYS A 146 -1.39 0.94 -7.39
CA LYS A 146 -1.19 -0.30 -8.16
C LYS A 146 -1.30 -1.58 -7.33
N PHE A 147 -1.15 -1.51 -6.00
CA PHE A 147 -1.16 -2.67 -5.10
C PHE A 147 -1.97 -2.48 -3.81
N LYS A 148 -2.60 -1.32 -3.63
CA LYS A 148 -3.42 -0.98 -2.47
C LYS A 148 -4.51 -2.02 -2.17
N GLY A 149 -5.19 -2.52 -3.19
CA GLY A 149 -6.21 -3.55 -3.04
C GLY A 149 -5.68 -4.97 -2.80
N MET A 150 -4.36 -5.18 -2.76
CA MET A 150 -3.72 -6.50 -2.68
C MET A 150 -3.13 -6.81 -1.30
N THR A 151 -3.30 -5.92 -0.33
CA THR A 151 -2.78 -6.06 1.04
C THR A 151 -3.32 -7.29 1.78
N TRP A 152 -4.46 -7.82 1.39
CA TRP A 152 -5.02 -9.06 1.91
C TRP A 152 -4.48 -10.34 1.22
N LEU A 153 -3.85 -10.20 0.03
CA LEU A 153 -3.13 -11.25 -0.69
C LEU A 153 -1.63 -11.07 -0.50
N ILE A 154 -1.11 -11.44 0.68
CA ILE A 154 0.23 -11.12 1.14
C ILE A 154 1.34 -11.39 0.11
N PRO A 155 1.43 -12.58 -0.53
CA PRO A 155 2.50 -12.83 -1.50
C PRO A 155 2.39 -11.91 -2.74
N VAL A 156 1.17 -11.63 -3.18
CA VAL A 156 0.95 -10.70 -4.31
C VAL A 156 1.33 -9.28 -3.91
N TYR A 157 0.94 -8.83 -2.71
CA TYR A 157 1.33 -7.54 -2.16
C TYR A 157 2.86 -7.38 -2.11
N LEU A 158 3.57 -8.33 -1.51
CA LEU A 158 5.02 -8.30 -1.38
C LEU A 158 5.73 -8.23 -2.74
N TYR A 159 5.26 -9.01 -3.71
CA TYR A 159 5.81 -8.99 -5.07
C TYR A 159 5.57 -7.65 -5.77
N GLN A 160 4.33 -7.15 -5.74
CA GLN A 160 3.98 -5.89 -6.38
C GLN A 160 4.69 -4.69 -5.72
N ARG A 161 4.82 -4.72 -4.39
CA ARG A 161 5.60 -3.73 -3.65
C ARG A 161 7.07 -3.69 -4.11
N ALA A 162 7.71 -4.86 -4.22
CA ALA A 162 9.09 -4.94 -4.69
C ALA A 162 9.23 -4.34 -6.09
N LYS A 163 8.30 -4.70 -6.99
CA LYS A 163 8.27 -4.19 -8.36
C LYS A 163 8.06 -2.67 -8.41
N ALA A 164 7.12 -2.14 -7.63
CA ALA A 164 6.81 -0.72 -7.60
C ALA A 164 7.98 0.13 -7.09
N LEU A 165 8.70 -0.36 -6.07
CA LEU A 165 9.86 0.31 -5.49
C LEU A 165 11.18 -0.02 -6.21
N LYS A 166 11.16 -0.86 -7.23
CA LYS A 166 12.35 -1.39 -7.94
C LYS A 166 13.33 -2.08 -6.99
N HIS A 167 12.82 -2.70 -5.93
CA HIS A 167 13.62 -3.48 -4.99
C HIS A 167 13.83 -4.92 -5.44
N ASN A 168 14.88 -5.56 -4.90
CA ASN A 168 15.00 -7.00 -4.99
C ASN A 168 13.85 -7.66 -4.21
N PRO A 169 13.15 -8.69 -4.76
CA PRO A 169 12.02 -9.35 -4.11
C PRO A 169 12.43 -10.29 -2.96
N ALA A 170 13.55 -10.04 -2.28
CA ALA A 170 14.08 -10.88 -1.22
C ALA A 170 13.07 -11.15 -0.10
N TYR A 171 12.36 -10.12 0.38
CA TYR A 171 11.34 -10.28 1.43
C TYR A 171 10.13 -11.11 0.97
N PHE A 172 9.79 -11.08 -0.32
CA PHE A 172 8.78 -11.98 -0.89
C PHE A 172 9.24 -13.44 -0.85
N ILE A 173 10.49 -13.70 -1.26
CA ILE A 173 11.07 -15.05 -1.23
C ILE A 173 11.16 -15.57 0.20
N VAL A 174 11.61 -14.74 1.15
CA VAL A 174 11.68 -15.09 2.57
C VAL A 174 10.30 -15.45 3.12
N TRP A 175 9.26 -14.66 2.78
CA TRP A 175 7.90 -14.96 3.20
C TRP A 175 7.43 -16.32 2.68
N LEU A 176 7.69 -16.65 1.40
CA LEU A 176 7.33 -17.96 0.83
C LEU A 176 8.03 -19.11 1.54
N VAL A 177 9.33 -18.94 1.86
CA VAL A 177 10.10 -19.95 2.59
C VAL A 177 9.53 -20.13 4.01
N CYS A 178 9.27 -19.04 4.73
CA CYS A 178 8.70 -19.08 6.08
C CYS A 178 7.31 -19.73 6.06
N PHE A 179 6.48 -19.41 5.06
CA PHE A 179 5.16 -20.01 4.90
C PHE A 179 5.24 -21.52 4.60
N ALA A 180 6.16 -21.93 3.71
CA ALA A 180 6.39 -23.34 3.43
C ALA A 180 6.87 -24.11 4.68
N LEU A 181 7.78 -23.54 5.47
CA LEU A 181 8.23 -24.13 6.74
C LEU A 181 7.10 -24.25 7.75
N MET A 182 6.22 -23.25 7.85
CA MET A 182 5.05 -23.30 8.74
C MET A 182 4.13 -24.49 8.40
N LEU A 183 4.02 -24.85 7.11
CA LEU A 183 3.17 -25.98 6.68
C LEU A 183 3.77 -27.36 7.02
N THR A 184 4.99 -27.44 7.49
CA THR A 184 5.65 -28.70 7.87
C THR A 184 5.56 -29.01 9.38
N VAL A 185 5.00 -28.11 10.15
CA VAL A 185 4.78 -28.23 11.58
C VAL A 185 3.35 -28.71 11.87
#